data_4393f95ac80abc2600ae541873197119
#
_entry.id   4393f95ac80abc2600ae541873197119
#
_cell.length_a   1.000
_cell.length_b   1.000
_cell.length_c   1.000
_cell.angle_alpha   90.00
_cell.angle_beta   90.00
_cell.angle_gamma   90.00
#
_symmetry.space_group_name_H-M   'P 1'
#
loop_
_entity.id
_entity.type
_entity.pdbx_description
1 polymer ?
#
loop_
_entity_poly.entity_id
_entity_poly.type
_entity_poly.pdbx_seq_one_letter_code
_entity_poly.pdbx_strand_id
1 'polypeptide(L)'
;MSDSNTIPDYRHDWLDRLVAATLVGGVPKLILVTFLAAGAIALLLTSREEEPQIVVPVIDVHVEAPGLSARQVERQVTTPLEKLLAQIKGVEHIYSVSRFGAAIVTIRFYVGEDRESALFNTYNKVYSNSDA
;
A
#
# COMPACT_ATOMS: atom_id res chain seq x y z
N MET A 1 -75.73 10.06 7.20
CA MET A 1 -74.56 10.69 6.58
C MET A 1 -73.35 9.87 7.00
N SER A 2 -72.98 8.91 6.18
CA SER A 2 -71.88 7.96 6.40
C SER A 2 -70.83 8.21 5.32
N ASP A 3 -69.74 8.83 5.73
CA ASP A 3 -68.55 8.93 4.87
C ASP A 3 -67.75 7.66 5.03
N SER A 4 -67.89 6.81 4.04
CA SER A 4 -67.03 5.65 3.84
C SER A 4 -65.68 6.14 3.32
N ASN A 5 -64.71 6.22 4.22
CA ASN A 5 -63.31 6.43 3.89
C ASN A 5 -62.79 5.17 3.19
N THR A 6 -62.95 5.10 1.88
CA THR A 6 -62.37 4.07 1.03
C THR A 6 -60.91 4.37 0.86
N ILE A 7 -60.07 3.73 1.69
CA ILE A 7 -58.63 3.65 1.46
C ILE A 7 -58.44 2.89 0.13
N PRO A 8 -57.74 3.46 -0.87
CA PRO A 8 -57.50 2.76 -2.12
C PRO A 8 -56.66 1.51 -1.83
N ASP A 9 -57.24 0.37 -2.17
CA ASP A 9 -56.59 -0.94 -2.07
C ASP A 9 -55.46 -1.01 -3.11
N TYR A 10 -54.23 -0.63 -2.73
CA TYR A 10 -53.03 -0.82 -3.53
C TYR A 10 -52.59 -2.28 -3.43
N ARG A 11 -53.45 -3.20 -3.81
CA ARG A 11 -53.05 -4.59 -3.95
C ARG A 11 -52.15 -4.73 -5.15
N HIS A 12 -50.86 -4.71 -4.89
CA HIS A 12 -49.87 -5.20 -5.84
C HIS A 12 -49.96 -6.73 -5.86
N ASP A 13 -50.97 -7.27 -6.49
CA ASP A 13 -51.22 -8.72 -6.61
C ASP A 13 -50.00 -9.52 -7.06
N TRP A 14 -49.12 -8.93 -7.83
CA TRP A 14 -47.87 -9.56 -8.25
C TRP A 14 -46.81 -9.61 -7.14
N LEU A 15 -46.76 -8.58 -6.26
CA LEU A 15 -45.88 -8.56 -5.10
C LEU A 15 -46.30 -9.59 -4.06
N ASP A 16 -47.61 -9.68 -3.79
CA ASP A 16 -48.17 -10.67 -2.87
C ASP A 16 -47.92 -12.09 -3.36
N ARG A 17 -48.03 -12.34 -4.67
CA ARG A 17 -47.69 -13.63 -5.29
C ARG A 17 -46.18 -13.92 -5.22
N LEU A 18 -45.32 -12.95 -5.43
CA LEU A 18 -43.87 -13.09 -5.27
C LEU A 18 -43.51 -13.42 -3.83
N VAL A 19 -44.04 -12.67 -2.87
CA VAL A 19 -43.82 -12.87 -1.44
C VAL A 19 -44.35 -14.24 -0.99
N ALA A 20 -45.55 -14.62 -1.42
CA ALA A 20 -46.12 -15.92 -1.11
C ALA A 20 -45.29 -17.08 -1.72
N ALA A 21 -44.85 -16.95 -2.94
CA ALA A 21 -44.00 -17.95 -3.59
C ALA A 21 -42.62 -18.10 -2.92
N THR A 22 -42.11 -17.01 -2.34
CA THR A 22 -40.82 -17.03 -1.64
C THR A 22 -40.93 -17.46 -0.18
N LEU A 23 -42.09 -17.28 0.48
CA LEU A 23 -42.29 -17.60 1.90
C LEU A 23 -42.83 -19.02 2.15
N VAL A 24 -43.59 -19.60 1.20
CA VAL A 24 -44.25 -20.88 1.36
C VAL A 24 -43.54 -21.97 0.55
N GLY A 25 -42.85 -22.89 1.23
CA GLY A 25 -42.26 -24.09 0.61
C GLY A 25 -40.76 -24.17 0.67
N GLY A 26 -40.16 -25.06 -0.10
CA GLY A 26 -38.71 -25.28 -0.20
C GLY A 26 -37.97 -24.20 -1.00
N VAL A 27 -38.67 -23.31 -1.68
CA VAL A 27 -38.12 -22.25 -2.54
C VAL A 27 -37.20 -21.30 -1.79
N PRO A 28 -37.50 -20.79 -0.56
CA PRO A 28 -36.60 -19.91 0.16
C PRO A 28 -35.26 -20.58 0.51
N LYS A 29 -35.32 -21.86 0.87
CA LYS A 29 -34.10 -22.64 1.17
C LYS A 29 -33.25 -22.83 -0.06
N LEU A 30 -33.87 -23.10 -1.21
CA LEU A 30 -33.17 -23.25 -2.48
C LEU A 30 -32.51 -21.93 -2.91
N ILE A 31 -33.22 -20.81 -2.80
CA ILE A 31 -32.67 -19.48 -3.09
C ILE A 31 -31.47 -19.18 -2.17
N LEU A 32 -31.61 -19.42 -0.86
CA LEU A 32 -30.54 -19.21 0.10
C LEU A 32 -29.29 -20.01 -0.25
N VAL A 33 -29.45 -21.31 -0.53
CA VAL A 33 -28.33 -22.18 -0.90
C VAL A 33 -27.68 -21.74 -2.20
N THR A 34 -28.48 -21.34 -3.21
CA THR A 34 -27.97 -20.85 -4.48
C THR A 34 -27.17 -19.56 -4.33
N PHE A 35 -27.67 -18.58 -3.57
CA PHE A 35 -26.93 -17.35 -3.32
C PHE A 35 -25.66 -17.57 -2.49
N LEU A 36 -25.71 -18.48 -1.53
CA LEU A 36 -24.55 -18.83 -0.71
C LEU A 36 -23.48 -19.54 -1.55
N ALA A 37 -23.87 -20.46 -2.43
CA ALA A 37 -22.99 -21.10 -3.37
C ALA A 37 -22.41 -20.11 -4.39
N ALA A 38 -23.24 -19.24 -4.96
CA ALA A 38 -22.78 -18.19 -5.88
C ALA A 38 -21.81 -17.22 -5.21
N GLY A 39 -22.06 -16.82 -3.96
CA GLY A 39 -21.16 -16.00 -3.18
C GLY A 39 -19.81 -16.66 -2.91
N ALA A 40 -19.83 -17.95 -2.55
CA ALA A 40 -18.60 -18.71 -2.35
C ALA A 40 -17.79 -18.85 -3.65
N ILE A 41 -18.46 -19.13 -4.77
CA ILE A 41 -17.82 -19.19 -6.10
C ILE A 41 -17.26 -17.81 -6.48
N ALA A 42 -17.99 -16.74 -6.25
CA ALA A 42 -17.51 -15.37 -6.51
C ALA A 42 -16.26 -15.05 -5.71
N LEU A 43 -16.19 -15.43 -4.42
CA LEU A 43 -15.01 -15.24 -3.58
C LEU A 43 -13.80 -16.03 -4.08
N LEU A 44 -14.01 -17.23 -4.64
CA LEU A 44 -12.93 -18.05 -5.19
C LEU A 44 -12.45 -17.55 -6.57
N LEU A 45 -13.37 -16.98 -7.36
CA LEU A 45 -13.06 -16.46 -8.70
C LEU A 45 -12.57 -15.02 -8.67
N THR A 46 -12.87 -14.26 -7.59
CA THR A 46 -12.33 -12.91 -7.44
C THR A 46 -10.83 -13.04 -7.24
N SER A 47 -10.09 -12.80 -8.32
CA SER A 47 -8.64 -12.63 -8.26
C SER A 47 -8.34 -11.61 -7.17
N ARG A 48 -7.58 -11.98 -6.17
CA ARG A 48 -6.89 -11.01 -5.33
C ARG A 48 -5.94 -10.28 -6.28
N GLU A 49 -6.37 -9.17 -6.81
CA GLU A 49 -5.44 -8.21 -7.38
C GLU A 49 -4.58 -7.75 -6.20
N GLU A 50 -3.44 -8.40 -6.05
CA GLU A 50 -2.32 -7.76 -5.38
C GLU A 50 -2.05 -6.55 -6.25
N GLU A 51 -2.35 -5.36 -5.72
CA GLU A 51 -1.91 -4.12 -6.33
C GLU A 51 -0.46 -4.32 -6.76
N PRO A 52 -0.09 -4.05 -8.03
CA PRO A 52 1.29 -4.17 -8.43
C PRO A 52 2.07 -3.29 -7.45
N GLN A 53 2.77 -3.91 -6.52
CA GLN A 53 3.60 -3.19 -5.57
C GLN A 53 4.67 -2.52 -6.42
N ILE A 54 4.46 -1.26 -6.72
CA ILE A 54 5.51 -0.40 -7.28
C ILE A 54 6.52 -0.26 -6.14
N VAL A 55 7.40 -1.25 -6.05
CA VAL A 55 8.47 -1.24 -5.05
C VAL A 55 9.49 -0.24 -5.53
N VAL A 56 9.50 0.93 -4.93
CA VAL A 56 10.58 1.89 -5.03
C VAL A 56 11.47 1.66 -3.81
N PRO A 57 12.64 1.04 -3.97
CA PRO A 57 13.54 0.87 -2.84
C PRO A 57 14.02 2.24 -2.34
N VAL A 58 13.84 2.47 -1.04
CA VAL A 58 14.35 3.63 -0.33
C VAL A 58 15.22 3.12 0.82
N ILE A 59 16.42 3.66 0.94
CA ILE A 59 17.41 3.26 1.94
C ILE A 59 17.88 4.51 2.68
N ASP A 60 17.82 4.48 4.01
CA ASP A 60 18.30 5.53 4.87
C ASP A 60 19.65 5.13 5.49
N VAL A 61 20.66 5.97 5.29
CA VAL A 61 21.97 5.84 5.91
C VAL A 61 22.09 6.88 7.02
N HIS A 62 22.17 6.40 8.24
CA HIS A 62 22.36 7.22 9.43
C HIS A 62 23.85 7.30 9.77
N VAL A 63 24.37 8.51 9.91
CA VAL A 63 25.79 8.75 10.27
C VAL A 63 25.86 9.60 11.51
N GLU A 64 26.61 9.15 12.49
CA GLU A 64 26.92 9.91 13.70
C GLU A 64 28.25 10.63 13.53
N ALA A 65 28.28 11.92 13.86
CA ALA A 65 29.45 12.78 13.77
C ALA A 65 29.51 13.71 15.02
N PRO A 66 29.75 13.11 16.20
CA PRO A 66 29.64 13.83 17.46
C PRO A 66 30.62 15.02 17.51
N GLY A 67 30.13 16.15 18.03
CA GLY A 67 30.94 17.37 18.19
C GLY A 67 31.03 18.28 16.97
N LEU A 68 30.51 17.85 15.80
CA LEU A 68 30.49 18.68 14.59
C LEU A 68 29.20 19.50 14.51
N SER A 69 29.34 20.78 14.13
CA SER A 69 28.17 21.60 13.77
C SER A 69 27.52 21.10 12.49
N ALA A 70 26.24 21.42 12.27
CA ALA A 70 25.51 21.01 11.06
C ALA A 70 26.25 21.33 9.76
N ARG A 71 26.88 22.52 9.67
CA ARG A 71 27.66 22.93 8.49
C ARG A 71 28.94 22.11 8.31
N GLN A 72 29.57 21.69 9.41
CA GLN A 72 30.75 20.81 9.36
C GLN A 72 30.34 19.40 8.95
N VAL A 73 29.24 18.88 9.52
CA VAL A 73 28.67 17.60 9.12
C VAL A 73 28.34 17.58 7.63
N GLU A 74 27.72 18.62 7.11
CA GLU A 74 27.41 18.76 5.68
C GLU A 74 28.67 18.66 4.81
N ARG A 75 29.72 19.43 5.14
CA ARG A 75 30.89 19.50 4.31
C ARG A 75 31.83 18.27 4.42
N GLN A 76 31.94 17.71 5.62
CA GLN A 76 32.93 16.66 5.91
C GLN A 76 32.30 15.25 5.80
N VAL A 77 30.99 15.11 6.00
CA VAL A 77 30.33 13.82 6.03
C VAL A 77 29.30 13.70 4.90
N THR A 78 28.32 14.58 4.88
CA THR A 78 27.18 14.45 3.98
C THR A 78 27.56 14.60 2.52
N THR A 79 28.27 15.66 2.16
CA THR A 79 28.67 15.93 0.75
C THR A 79 29.56 14.83 0.16
N PRO A 80 30.60 14.32 0.84
CA PRO A 80 31.38 13.18 0.37
C PRO A 80 30.54 11.92 0.22
N LEU A 81 29.66 11.65 1.20
CA LEU A 81 28.80 10.47 1.21
C LEU A 81 27.77 10.49 0.05
N GLU A 82 27.15 11.64 -0.23
CA GLU A 82 26.27 11.80 -1.38
C GLU A 82 26.99 11.50 -2.70
N LYS A 83 28.20 12.02 -2.88
CA LYS A 83 29.01 11.75 -4.08
C LYS A 83 29.35 10.28 -4.23
N LEU A 84 29.61 9.60 -3.11
CA LEU A 84 29.91 8.18 -3.08
C LEU A 84 28.68 7.34 -3.44
N LEU A 85 27.54 7.67 -2.86
CA LEU A 85 26.27 6.96 -3.06
C LEU A 85 25.68 7.22 -4.45
N ALA A 86 25.91 8.37 -5.04
CA ALA A 86 25.51 8.68 -6.41
C ALA A 86 26.18 7.81 -7.48
N GLN A 87 27.27 7.12 -7.13
CA GLN A 87 27.97 6.19 -8.03
C GLN A 87 27.31 4.80 -8.07
N ILE A 88 26.35 4.54 -7.17
CA ILE A 88 25.65 3.25 -7.14
C ILE A 88 24.68 3.20 -8.32
N LYS A 89 24.76 2.10 -9.07
CA LYS A 89 23.84 1.88 -10.21
C LYS A 89 22.41 1.77 -9.71
N GLY A 90 21.47 2.42 -10.40
CA GLY A 90 20.05 2.37 -10.07
C GLY A 90 19.58 3.45 -9.08
N VAL A 91 20.47 4.32 -8.60
CA VAL A 91 20.09 5.46 -7.78
C VAL A 91 19.43 6.53 -8.65
N GLU A 92 18.23 6.95 -8.25
CA GLU A 92 17.44 8.00 -8.93
C GLU A 92 17.69 9.36 -8.27
N HIS A 93 17.50 9.42 -6.93
CA HIS A 93 17.65 10.63 -6.15
C HIS A 93 18.31 10.36 -4.81
N ILE A 94 19.06 11.34 -4.31
CA ILE A 94 19.64 11.33 -2.97
C ILE A 94 19.17 12.58 -2.25
N TYR A 95 18.65 12.39 -1.04
CA TYR A 95 18.25 13.45 -0.13
C TYR A 95 19.08 13.36 1.14
N SER A 96 19.51 14.49 1.67
CA SER A 96 20.28 14.50 2.91
C SER A 96 19.81 15.57 3.88
N VAL A 97 19.98 15.28 5.16
CA VAL A 97 19.72 16.22 6.26
C VAL A 97 20.91 16.18 7.20
N SER A 98 21.59 17.31 7.34
CA SER A 98 22.69 17.49 8.29
C SER A 98 22.22 18.20 9.55
N ARG A 99 22.52 17.64 10.71
CA ARG A 99 22.21 18.18 12.02
C ARG A 99 23.49 18.31 12.85
N PHE A 100 23.38 18.94 14.02
CA PHE A 100 24.46 18.92 15.00
C PHE A 100 24.76 17.47 15.42
N GLY A 101 25.97 17.01 15.16
CA GLY A 101 26.42 15.69 15.56
C GLY A 101 25.87 14.50 14.77
N ALA A 102 25.09 14.71 13.70
CA ALA A 102 24.51 13.60 12.91
C ALA A 102 24.09 14.02 11.50
N ALA A 103 24.03 13.05 10.60
CA ALA A 103 23.43 13.19 9.28
C ALA A 103 22.54 11.99 8.94
N ILE A 104 21.56 12.22 8.09
CA ILE A 104 20.74 11.18 7.46
C ILE A 104 20.84 11.39 5.96
N VAL A 105 21.18 10.34 5.23
CA VAL A 105 21.19 10.35 3.77
C VAL A 105 20.22 9.30 3.27
N THR A 106 19.18 9.74 2.60
CA THR A 106 18.13 8.91 2.02
C THR A 106 18.41 8.71 0.54
N ILE A 107 18.51 7.46 0.12
CA ILE A 107 18.76 7.07 -1.27
C ILE A 107 17.48 6.49 -1.82
N ARG A 108 16.98 7.04 -2.92
CA ARG A 108 15.86 6.51 -3.68
C ARG A 108 16.36 5.89 -4.97
N PHE A 109 15.95 4.66 -5.21
CA PHE A 109 16.30 3.92 -6.43
C PHE A 109 15.19 4.02 -7.47
N TYR A 110 15.49 3.68 -8.73
CA TYR A 110 14.49 3.59 -9.76
C TYR A 110 13.46 2.50 -9.47
N VAL A 111 12.27 2.70 -9.99
CA VAL A 111 11.17 1.74 -9.91
C VAL A 111 11.58 0.43 -10.60
N GLY A 112 11.39 -0.70 -9.89
CA GLY A 112 11.72 -2.03 -10.42
C GLY A 112 13.14 -2.51 -10.10
N GLU A 113 13.96 -1.71 -9.42
CA GLU A 113 15.23 -2.18 -8.87
C GLU A 113 14.98 -3.17 -7.72
N ASP A 114 15.80 -4.22 -7.67
CA ASP A 114 15.71 -5.21 -6.60
C ASP A 114 16.20 -4.63 -5.28
N ARG A 115 15.34 -4.71 -4.26
CA ARG A 115 15.61 -4.13 -2.94
C ARG A 115 16.83 -4.74 -2.26
N GLU A 116 17.02 -6.05 -2.38
CA GLU A 116 18.16 -6.75 -1.74
C GLU A 116 19.46 -6.34 -2.39
N SER A 117 19.51 -6.29 -3.72
CA SER A 117 20.66 -5.82 -4.49
C SER A 117 20.98 -4.36 -4.19
N ALA A 118 19.98 -3.49 -4.09
CA ALA A 118 20.14 -2.09 -3.75
C ALA A 118 20.74 -1.93 -2.33
N LEU A 119 20.23 -2.68 -1.36
CA LEU A 119 20.73 -2.68 0.02
C LEU A 119 22.18 -3.18 0.08
N PHE A 120 22.48 -4.31 -0.58
CA PHE A 120 23.81 -4.90 -0.61
C PHE A 120 24.83 -3.96 -1.24
N ASN A 121 24.49 -3.34 -2.36
CA ASN A 121 25.37 -2.38 -3.05
C ASN A 121 25.63 -1.13 -2.19
N THR A 122 24.60 -0.62 -1.53
CA THR A 122 24.72 0.53 -0.62
C THR A 122 25.62 0.18 0.56
N TYR A 123 25.37 -0.95 1.21
CA TYR A 123 26.17 -1.42 2.34
C TYR A 123 27.65 -1.58 1.95
N ASN A 124 27.94 -2.30 0.87
CA ASN A 124 29.31 -2.49 0.40
C ASN A 124 30.00 -1.17 0.08
N LYS A 125 29.29 -0.22 -0.55
CA LYS A 125 29.84 1.06 -0.92
C LYS A 125 30.20 1.91 0.29
N VAL A 126 29.30 1.96 1.28
CA VAL A 126 29.54 2.68 2.55
C VAL A 126 30.65 2.01 3.34
N TYR A 127 30.58 0.70 3.53
CA TYR A 127 31.54 -0.05 4.35
C TYR A 127 32.95 0.00 3.78
N SER A 128 33.12 -0.13 2.46
CA SER A 128 34.43 -0.08 1.80
C SER A 128 35.09 1.30 1.88
N ASN A 129 34.35 2.34 2.23
CA ASN A 129 34.90 3.71 2.35
C ASN A 129 34.74 4.29 3.77
N SER A 130 34.35 3.46 4.75
CA SER A 130 34.23 3.91 6.15
C SER A 130 35.56 4.14 6.84
N ASP A 131 36.66 3.58 6.30
CA ASP A 131 37.99 3.66 6.86
C ASP A 131 38.89 4.72 6.17
N ALA A 132 38.32 5.57 5.28
CA ALA A 132 39.06 6.55 4.50
C ALA A 132 38.90 8.00 5.07
#